data_409f564e63a799414acc40e54a71519f
#
_entry.id   409f564e63a799414acc40e54a71519f
#
_cell.length_a   1.000
_cell.length_b   1.000
_cell.length_c   1.000
_cell.angle_alpha   90.00
_cell.angle_beta   90.00
_cell.angle_gamma   90.00
#
_symmetry.space_group_name_H-M   'P 1'
#
loop_
_entity.id
_entity.type
_entity.pdbx_description
1 polymer ?
#
loop_
_entity_poly.entity_id
_entity_poly.type
_entity_poly.pdbx_seq_one_letter_code
_entity_poly.pdbx_strand_id
1 'polypeptide(L)'
;NRAQQNELFYRVMRSEKWAIFLILTFILIIASFNVIGSLSMLIIDKKKDILTLRNMGAGNRLIKSIFLMEGWLISIIGSISGLFLGTAISWVQQRFGVIKLTGSGSFIIDAYPVQIEAFDIFLIWLTVLVIGLLAARYPVQQISKKYLASIERGGIV
;
A
#
# COMPACT_ATOMS: atom_id res chain seq x y z
N ASN A 1 30.62 3.73 32.27
CA ASN A 1 31.43 3.93 31.07
C ASN A 1 30.58 4.48 29.93
N ARG A 2 30.92 5.70 29.45
CA ARG A 2 30.20 6.40 28.37
C ARG A 2 30.05 5.58 27.09
N ALA A 3 31.01 4.71 26.80
CA ALA A 3 30.99 3.81 25.64
C ALA A 3 29.88 2.74 25.76
N GLN A 4 29.66 2.18 26.94
CA GLN A 4 28.61 1.19 27.18
C GLN A 4 27.19 1.81 27.15
N GLN A 5 27.04 3.05 27.61
CA GLN A 5 25.79 3.79 27.49
C GLN A 5 25.44 4.09 26.04
N ASN A 6 26.43 4.47 25.22
CA ASN A 6 26.23 4.66 23.79
C ASN A 6 25.84 3.35 23.07
N GLU A 7 26.44 2.23 23.44
CA GLU A 7 26.15 0.94 22.82
C GLU A 7 24.71 0.46 23.13
N LEU A 8 24.25 0.65 24.36
CA LEU A 8 22.87 0.37 24.77
C LEU A 8 21.88 1.27 24.02
N PHE A 9 22.21 2.54 23.89
CA PHE A 9 21.38 3.51 23.17
C PHE A 9 21.24 3.12 21.68
N TYR A 10 22.34 2.75 21.01
CA TYR A 10 22.31 2.27 19.63
C TYR A 10 21.53 0.96 19.45
N ARG A 11 21.60 0.04 20.42
CA ARG A 11 20.82 -1.21 20.39
C ARG A 11 19.33 -0.94 20.53
N VAL A 12 18.94 -0.07 21.44
CA VAL A 12 17.53 0.33 21.61
C VAL A 12 16.98 0.99 20.34
N MET A 13 17.70 1.95 19.76
CA MET A 13 17.31 2.61 18.52
C MET A 13 17.20 1.63 17.34
N ARG A 14 18.08 0.62 17.28
CA ARG A 14 18.02 -0.40 16.23
C ARG A 14 16.82 -1.31 16.41
N SER A 15 16.50 -1.73 17.63
CA SER A 15 15.31 -2.55 17.90
C SER A 15 14.02 -1.80 17.64
N GLU A 16 13.96 -0.50 17.94
CA GLU A 16 12.83 0.35 17.62
C GLU A 16 12.60 0.46 16.11
N LYS A 17 13.64 0.69 15.31
CA LYS A 17 13.55 0.69 13.85
C LYS A 17 13.02 -0.64 13.28
N TRP A 18 13.47 -1.77 13.82
CA TRP A 18 12.97 -3.08 13.41
C TRP A 18 11.50 -3.30 13.77
N ALA A 19 11.08 -2.87 14.96
CA ALA A 19 9.69 -2.95 15.39
C ALA A 19 8.78 -2.10 14.47
N ILE A 20 9.17 -0.87 14.18
CA ILE A 20 8.44 0.01 13.26
C ILE A 20 8.36 -0.62 11.86
N PHE A 21 9.47 -1.15 11.35
CA PHE A 21 9.51 -1.81 10.05
C PHE A 21 8.56 -3.01 9.99
N LEU A 22 8.50 -3.85 11.02
CA LEU A 22 7.59 -4.98 11.09
C LEU A 22 6.13 -4.55 11.12
N ILE A 23 5.80 -3.53 11.91
CA ILE A 23 4.45 -2.97 11.98
C ILE A 23 4.02 -2.41 10.62
N LEU A 24 4.87 -1.61 9.98
CA LEU A 24 4.60 -1.05 8.66
C LEU A 24 4.42 -2.14 7.59
N THR A 25 5.26 -3.18 7.63
CA THR A 25 5.14 -4.32 6.72
C THR A 25 3.82 -5.05 6.93
N PHE A 26 3.40 -5.25 8.17
CA PHE A 26 2.13 -5.89 8.48
C PHE A 26 0.92 -5.07 8.00
N ILE A 27 0.95 -3.76 8.21
CA ILE A 27 -0.08 -2.83 7.69
C ILE A 27 -0.14 -2.91 6.16
N LEU A 28 1.02 -2.96 5.50
CA LEU A 28 1.11 -3.02 4.05
C LEU A 28 0.56 -4.35 3.49
N ILE A 29 0.78 -5.46 4.20
CA ILE A 29 0.18 -6.76 3.86
C ILE A 29 -1.35 -6.68 3.95
N ILE A 30 -1.90 -6.14 5.04
CA ILE A 30 -3.35 -5.96 5.21
C ILE A 30 -3.92 -5.08 4.09
N ALA A 31 -3.26 -3.97 3.77
CA ALA A 31 -3.67 -3.08 2.68
C ALA A 31 -3.67 -3.81 1.33
N SER A 32 -2.68 -4.68 1.07
CA SER A 32 -2.62 -5.49 -0.15
C SER A 32 -3.79 -6.46 -0.27
N PHE A 33 -4.16 -7.13 0.82
CA PHE A 33 -5.35 -7.99 0.84
C PHE A 33 -6.64 -7.21 0.58
N ASN A 34 -6.75 -6.00 1.09
CA ASN A 34 -7.90 -5.13 0.85
C ASN A 34 -8.02 -4.77 -0.65
N VAL A 35 -6.91 -4.42 -1.30
CA VAL A 35 -6.89 -4.16 -2.75
C VAL A 35 -7.28 -5.41 -3.55
N ILE A 36 -6.76 -6.58 -3.18
CA ILE A 36 -7.11 -7.86 -3.82
C ILE A 36 -8.61 -8.14 -3.69
N GLY A 37 -9.17 -7.96 -2.49
CA GLY A 37 -10.60 -8.18 -2.22
C GLY A 37 -11.49 -7.22 -3.02
N SER A 38 -11.16 -5.94 -3.00
CA SER A 38 -11.91 -4.89 -3.73
C SER A 38 -11.91 -5.13 -5.23
N LEU A 39 -10.76 -5.41 -5.84
CA LEU A 39 -10.68 -5.73 -7.26
C LEU A 39 -11.39 -7.03 -7.62
N SER A 40 -11.34 -8.04 -6.75
CA SER A 40 -12.05 -9.31 -6.97
C SER A 40 -13.56 -9.10 -6.99
N MET A 41 -14.10 -8.30 -6.06
CA MET A 41 -15.51 -7.96 -6.01
C MET A 41 -15.93 -7.17 -7.24
N LEU A 42 -15.15 -6.14 -7.60
CA LEU A 42 -15.40 -5.33 -8.79
C LEU A 42 -15.51 -6.17 -10.07
N ILE A 43 -14.61 -7.14 -10.26
CA ILE A 43 -14.63 -8.00 -11.45
C ILE A 43 -15.87 -8.91 -11.45
N ILE A 44 -16.32 -9.38 -10.28
CA ILE A 44 -17.55 -10.17 -10.15
C ILE A 44 -18.77 -9.32 -10.51
N ASP A 45 -18.83 -8.09 -10.02
CA ASP A 45 -19.94 -7.16 -10.30
C ASP A 45 -20.00 -6.79 -11.79
N LYS A 46 -18.85 -6.66 -12.44
CA LYS A 46 -18.69 -6.34 -13.86
C LYS A 46 -18.79 -7.53 -14.82
N LYS A 47 -19.19 -8.71 -14.31
CA LYS A 47 -19.29 -9.94 -15.13
C LYS A 47 -20.15 -9.78 -16.37
N LYS A 48 -21.30 -9.07 -16.27
CA LYS A 48 -22.18 -8.82 -17.40
C LYS A 48 -21.52 -7.94 -18.47
N ASP A 49 -20.82 -6.91 -18.04
CA ASP A 49 -20.11 -5.99 -18.95
C ASP A 49 -18.96 -6.73 -19.67
N ILE A 50 -18.28 -7.63 -18.98
CA ILE A 50 -17.24 -8.50 -19.57
C ILE A 50 -17.83 -9.38 -20.66
N LEU A 51 -19.00 -9.99 -20.43
CA LEU A 51 -19.68 -10.82 -21.41
C LEU A 51 -20.11 -10.01 -22.66
N THR A 52 -20.64 -8.81 -22.44
CA THR A 52 -21.00 -7.90 -23.53
C THR A 52 -19.79 -7.52 -24.39
N LEU A 53 -18.70 -7.12 -23.76
CA LEU A 53 -17.45 -6.82 -24.45
C LEU A 53 -16.94 -8.00 -25.26
N ARG A 54 -17.04 -9.22 -24.70
CA ARG A 54 -16.61 -10.43 -25.39
C ARG A 54 -17.49 -10.76 -26.59
N ASN A 55 -18.80 -10.59 -26.48
CA ASN A 55 -19.75 -10.77 -27.60
C ASN A 55 -19.50 -9.75 -28.72
N MET A 56 -18.95 -8.58 -28.38
CA MET A 56 -18.50 -7.58 -29.36
C MET A 56 -17.12 -7.88 -29.95
N GLY A 57 -16.49 -9.02 -29.59
CA GLY A 57 -15.19 -9.44 -30.11
C GLY A 57 -13.97 -9.03 -29.28
N ALA A 58 -14.16 -8.53 -28.06
CA ALA A 58 -13.03 -8.17 -27.20
C ALA A 58 -12.25 -9.40 -26.78
N GLY A 59 -10.94 -9.39 -27.06
CA GLY A 59 -10.03 -10.47 -26.66
C GLY A 59 -9.73 -10.44 -25.15
N ASN A 60 -9.32 -11.60 -24.60
CA ASN A 60 -8.94 -11.77 -23.22
C ASN A 60 -7.87 -10.75 -22.73
N ARG A 61 -6.97 -10.35 -23.63
CA ARG A 61 -5.91 -9.38 -23.35
C ARG A 61 -6.47 -7.99 -23.07
N LEU A 62 -7.48 -7.59 -23.84
CA LEU A 62 -8.14 -6.28 -23.65
C LEU A 62 -8.86 -6.22 -22.31
N ILE A 63 -9.62 -7.25 -21.96
CA ILE A 63 -10.36 -7.35 -20.70
C ILE A 63 -9.39 -7.28 -19.50
N LYS A 64 -8.30 -8.05 -19.55
CA LYS A 64 -7.26 -7.99 -18.51
C LYS A 64 -6.65 -6.59 -18.36
N SER A 65 -6.39 -5.92 -19.49
CA SER A 65 -5.79 -4.59 -19.50
C SER A 65 -6.69 -3.57 -18.81
N ILE A 66 -8.01 -3.64 -19.02
CA ILE A 66 -8.98 -2.74 -18.38
C ILE A 66 -8.89 -2.85 -16.84
N PHE A 67 -8.96 -4.06 -16.30
CA PHE A 67 -8.88 -4.25 -14.85
C PHE A 67 -7.49 -3.98 -14.25
N LEU A 68 -6.43 -4.21 -15.01
CA LEU A 68 -5.08 -3.79 -14.60
C LEU A 68 -4.97 -2.27 -14.54
N MET A 69 -5.50 -1.54 -15.50
CA MET A 69 -5.52 -0.07 -15.48
C MET A 69 -6.33 0.47 -14.33
N GLU A 70 -7.43 -0.18 -13.96
CA GLU A 70 -8.23 0.19 -12.80
C GLU A 70 -7.46 -0.01 -11.49
N GLY A 71 -6.79 -1.15 -11.32
CA GLY A 71 -5.88 -1.38 -10.20
C GLY A 71 -4.73 -0.36 -10.13
N TRP A 72 -4.23 0.06 -11.28
CA TRP A 72 -3.25 1.13 -11.41
C TRP A 72 -3.79 2.47 -10.90
N LEU A 73 -4.97 2.84 -11.35
CA LEU A 73 -5.61 4.09 -10.93
C LEU A 73 -5.85 4.11 -9.41
N ILE A 74 -6.36 3.02 -8.85
CA ILE A 74 -6.56 2.89 -7.40
C ILE A 74 -5.24 3.06 -6.66
N SER A 75 -4.16 2.41 -7.12
CA SER A 75 -2.85 2.49 -6.49
C SER A 75 -2.23 3.89 -6.58
N ILE A 76 -2.37 4.58 -7.72
CA ILE A 76 -1.85 5.93 -7.91
C ILE A 76 -2.62 6.93 -7.05
N ILE A 77 -3.94 6.91 -7.10
CA ILE A 77 -4.78 7.84 -6.30
C ILE A 77 -4.55 7.59 -4.80
N GLY A 78 -4.54 6.32 -4.38
CA GLY A 78 -4.27 5.94 -3.00
C GLY A 78 -2.89 6.36 -2.52
N SER A 79 -1.85 6.16 -3.33
CA SER A 79 -0.48 6.54 -2.98
C SER A 79 -0.29 8.05 -2.89
N ILE A 80 -0.87 8.82 -3.80
CA ILE A 80 -0.82 10.30 -3.78
C ILE A 80 -1.58 10.84 -2.56
N SER A 81 -2.78 10.33 -2.31
CA SER A 81 -3.59 10.74 -1.16
C SER A 81 -2.90 10.40 0.16
N GLY A 82 -2.35 9.19 0.28
CA GLY A 82 -1.60 8.74 1.45
C GLY A 82 -0.34 9.58 1.68
N LEU A 83 0.39 9.90 0.62
CA LEU A 83 1.57 10.74 0.67
C LEU A 83 1.22 12.16 1.15
N PHE A 84 0.16 12.74 0.60
CA PHE A 84 -0.30 14.07 0.99
C PHE A 84 -0.71 14.12 2.46
N LEU A 85 -1.52 13.16 2.91
CA LEU A 85 -1.95 13.08 4.31
C LEU A 85 -0.76 12.81 5.25
N GLY A 86 0.12 11.89 4.90
CA GLY A 86 1.31 11.56 5.71
C GLY A 86 2.25 12.75 5.86
N THR A 87 2.54 13.45 4.77
CA THR A 87 3.40 14.65 4.80
C THR A 87 2.74 15.81 5.55
N ALA A 88 1.42 16.00 5.38
CA ALA A 88 0.67 17.03 6.10
C ALA A 88 0.71 16.79 7.62
N ILE A 89 0.46 15.56 8.07
CA ILE A 89 0.51 15.19 9.49
C ILE A 89 1.93 15.36 10.04
N SER A 90 2.94 14.92 9.30
CA SER A 90 4.35 15.08 9.69
C SER A 90 4.75 16.55 9.79
N TRP A 91 4.28 17.39 8.87
CA TRP A 91 4.52 18.83 8.89
C TRP A 91 3.83 19.51 10.07
N VAL A 92 2.58 19.14 10.38
CA VAL A 92 1.85 19.63 11.56
C VAL A 92 2.59 19.24 12.85
N GLN A 93 3.06 17.99 12.94
CA GLN A 93 3.85 17.54 14.07
C GLN A 93 5.14 18.33 14.23
N GLN A 94 5.85 18.58 13.14
CA GLN A 94 7.11 19.35 13.15
C GLN A 94 6.89 20.81 13.55
N ARG A 95 5.76 21.41 13.14
CA ARG A 95 5.45 22.83 13.40
C ARG A 95 4.84 23.06 14.78
N PHE A 96 3.97 22.17 15.22
CA PHE A 96 3.16 22.37 16.45
C PHE A 96 3.55 21.44 17.59
N GLY A 97 4.36 20.40 17.35
CA GLY A 97 4.78 19.46 18.40
C GLY A 97 3.60 18.81 19.14
N VAL A 98 2.56 18.39 18.39
CA VAL A 98 1.30 17.87 18.95
C VAL A 98 1.53 16.65 19.83
N ILE A 99 2.47 15.78 19.43
CA ILE A 99 2.87 14.61 20.21
C ILE A 99 4.06 15.00 21.07
N LYS A 100 3.80 15.24 22.36
CA LYS A 100 4.83 15.53 23.36
C LYS A 100 5.34 14.23 23.95
N LEU A 101 6.64 14.17 24.19
CA LEU A 101 7.25 13.07 24.96
C LEU A 101 6.86 13.24 26.44
N THR A 102 5.82 12.53 26.88
CA THR A 102 5.41 12.49 28.28
C THR A 102 6.31 11.50 29.03
N GLY A 103 7.54 11.91 29.28
CA GLY A 103 8.49 11.16 30.11
C GLY A 103 9.00 12.04 31.23
N SER A 104 8.74 11.64 32.47
CA SER A 104 9.24 12.30 33.70
C SER A 104 10.75 12.17 33.76
N GLY A 105 11.48 13.21 33.36
CA GLY A 105 12.90 13.36 33.65
C GLY A 105 13.77 13.81 32.49
N SER A 106 14.22 15.08 32.60
CA SER A 106 15.46 15.61 31.98
C SER A 106 15.70 15.43 30.48
N PHE A 107 14.68 15.36 29.64
CA PHE A 107 14.89 15.51 28.20
C PHE A 107 14.77 16.99 27.82
N ILE A 108 15.83 17.52 27.20
CA ILE A 108 15.94 18.91 26.70
C ILE A 108 15.01 19.15 25.48
N ILE A 109 14.35 18.10 24.98
CA ILE A 109 13.53 18.12 23.75
C ILE A 109 12.08 17.85 24.15
N ASP A 110 11.22 18.87 24.06
CA ASP A 110 9.80 18.81 24.44
C ASP A 110 8.91 18.10 23.40
N ALA A 111 9.39 17.87 22.17
CA ALA A 111 8.65 17.24 21.10
C ALA A 111 9.47 16.15 20.40
N TYR A 112 8.78 15.11 19.90
CA TYR A 112 9.41 14.04 19.13
C TYR A 112 10.04 14.62 17.84
N PRO A 113 11.36 14.49 17.62
CA PRO A 113 12.03 15.05 16.44
C PRO A 113 11.65 14.27 15.20
N VAL A 114 10.81 14.86 14.34
CA VAL A 114 10.48 14.31 13.03
C VAL A 114 11.39 14.94 11.99
N GLN A 115 12.24 14.13 11.37
CA GLN A 115 13.04 14.54 10.21
C GLN A 115 12.37 14.00 8.95
N ILE A 116 12.00 14.91 8.05
CA ILE A 116 11.39 14.59 6.77
C ILE A 116 12.49 14.62 5.70
N GLU A 117 12.92 13.45 5.24
CA GLU A 117 13.87 13.34 4.14
C GLU A 117 13.13 13.07 2.83
N ALA A 118 13.36 13.89 1.81
CA ALA A 118 12.68 13.77 0.53
C ALA A 118 12.97 12.43 -0.17
N PHE A 119 14.14 11.86 0.08
CA PHE A 119 14.54 10.57 -0.46
C PHE A 119 13.71 9.42 0.14
N ASP A 120 13.47 9.45 1.46
CA ASP A 120 12.65 8.45 2.14
C ASP A 120 11.20 8.50 1.67
N ILE A 121 10.65 9.70 1.48
CA ILE A 121 9.32 9.91 0.92
C ILE A 121 9.21 9.27 -0.46
N PHE A 122 10.17 9.52 -1.34
CA PHE A 122 10.19 8.94 -2.68
C PHE A 122 10.30 7.40 -2.65
N LEU A 123 11.12 6.85 -1.77
CA LEU A 123 11.32 5.42 -1.60
C LEU A 123 10.05 4.72 -1.09
N ILE A 124 9.38 5.30 -0.11
CA ILE A 124 8.10 4.82 0.42
C ILE A 124 7.03 4.85 -0.67
N TRP A 125 6.91 5.96 -1.40
CA TRP A 125 5.95 6.11 -2.49
C TRP A 125 6.15 5.05 -3.58
N LEU A 126 7.41 4.85 -4.00
CA LEU A 126 7.75 3.82 -5.00
C LEU A 126 7.40 2.42 -4.50
N THR A 127 7.71 2.11 -3.25
CA THR A 127 7.40 0.81 -2.63
C THR A 127 5.90 0.54 -2.61
N VAL A 128 5.09 1.52 -2.21
CA VAL A 128 3.63 1.42 -2.19
C VAL A 128 3.07 1.20 -3.59
N LEU A 129 3.58 1.93 -4.60
CA LEU A 129 3.18 1.72 -6.00
C LEU A 129 3.50 0.32 -6.49
N VAL A 130 4.70 -0.18 -6.26
CA VAL A 130 5.12 -1.52 -6.70
C VAL A 130 4.24 -2.59 -6.05
N ILE A 131 4.00 -2.50 -4.75
CA ILE A 131 3.17 -3.47 -4.03
C ILE A 131 1.71 -3.39 -4.48
N GLY A 132 1.17 -2.20 -4.67
CA GLY A 132 -0.18 -1.99 -5.20
C GLY A 132 -0.37 -2.61 -6.59
N LEU A 133 0.62 -2.46 -7.46
CA LEU A 133 0.64 -3.10 -8.78
C LEU A 133 0.67 -4.63 -8.71
N LEU A 134 1.51 -5.19 -7.84
CA LEU A 134 1.58 -6.64 -7.64
C LEU A 134 0.27 -7.18 -7.06
N ALA A 135 -0.32 -6.48 -6.10
CA ALA A 135 -1.61 -6.83 -5.51
C ALA A 135 -2.74 -6.80 -6.55
N ALA A 136 -2.77 -5.80 -7.45
CA ALA A 136 -3.76 -5.70 -8.51
C ALA A 136 -3.60 -6.82 -9.57
N ARG A 137 -2.37 -7.24 -9.84
CA ARG A 137 -2.08 -8.28 -10.84
C ARG A 137 -2.65 -9.64 -10.47
N TYR A 138 -2.70 -9.97 -9.19
CA TYR A 138 -3.15 -11.27 -8.70
C TYR A 138 -4.62 -11.58 -9.06
N PRO A 139 -5.63 -10.77 -8.69
CA PRO A 139 -7.03 -11.06 -9.03
C PRO A 139 -7.28 -11.05 -10.52
N VAL A 140 -6.65 -10.15 -11.27
CA VAL A 140 -6.80 -10.06 -12.73
C VAL A 140 -6.32 -11.34 -13.43
N GLN A 141 -5.25 -11.96 -12.96
CA GLN A 141 -4.78 -13.22 -13.52
C GLN A 141 -5.66 -14.41 -13.14
N GLN A 142 -6.13 -14.48 -11.91
CA GLN A 142 -7.00 -15.56 -11.41
C GLN A 142 -8.33 -15.62 -12.17
N ILE A 143 -8.95 -14.47 -12.38
CA ILE A 143 -10.26 -14.38 -13.02
C ILE A 143 -10.16 -14.69 -14.48
N SER A 144 -9.10 -14.25 -15.15
CA SER A 144 -8.87 -14.64 -16.53
C SER A 144 -8.79 -16.16 -16.73
N LYS A 145 -8.17 -16.88 -15.78
CA LYS A 145 -8.10 -18.36 -15.87
C LYS A 145 -9.43 -19.01 -15.56
N LYS A 146 -10.17 -18.53 -14.57
CA LYS A 146 -11.38 -19.20 -14.07
C LYS A 146 -12.63 -18.88 -14.90
N TYR A 147 -12.86 -17.61 -15.22
CA TYR A 147 -14.07 -17.17 -15.92
C TYR A 147 -13.94 -17.27 -17.45
N LEU A 148 -12.79 -16.94 -18.01
CA LEU A 148 -12.62 -17.03 -19.45
C LEU A 148 -12.53 -18.48 -19.94
N ALA A 149 -11.93 -19.39 -19.17
CA ALA A 149 -11.91 -20.80 -19.48
C ALA A 149 -13.30 -21.48 -19.33
N SER A 150 -14.15 -21.02 -18.43
CA SER A 150 -15.53 -21.55 -18.30
C SER A 150 -16.40 -21.15 -19.49
N ILE A 151 -16.23 -19.96 -20.03
CA ILE A 151 -16.93 -19.48 -21.22
C ILE A 151 -16.47 -20.20 -22.47
N GLU A 152 -15.19 -20.55 -22.58
CA GLU A 152 -14.63 -21.33 -23.71
C GLU A 152 -15.14 -22.77 -23.75
N ARG A 153 -15.50 -23.33 -22.58
CA ARG A 153 -16.04 -24.69 -22.47
C ARG A 153 -17.55 -24.80 -22.67
N GLY A 154 -18.23 -23.73 -23.12
CA GLY A 154 -19.64 -23.76 -23.47
C GLY A 154 -20.58 -23.88 -22.24
N GLY A 155 -20.11 -23.56 -21.06
CA GLY A 155 -20.92 -23.58 -19.85
C GLY A 155 -21.70 -22.28 -19.66
N ILE A 156 -22.82 -22.14 -20.40
CA ILE A 156 -23.88 -21.21 -20.03
C ILE A 156 -24.69 -21.91 -18.94
N VAL A 157 -24.57 -21.48 -17.70
CA VAL A 157 -25.62 -21.55 -16.68
C VAL A 157 -25.64 -20.24 -15.93
#